data_363abc0b6970809269ac40575350466c
#
_entry.id   363abc0b6970809269ac40575350466c
#
_cell.length_a   1.000
_cell.length_b   1.000
_cell.length_c   1.000
_cell.angle_alpha   90.00
_cell.angle_beta   90.00
_cell.angle_gamma   90.00
#
_symmetry.space_group_name_H-M   'P 1'
#
loop_
_entity.id
_entity.type
_entity.pdbx_description
1 polymer ?
#
loop_
_entity_poly.entity_id
_entity_poly.type
_entity_poly.pdbx_seq_one_letter_code
_entity_poly.pdbx_strand_id
1 'polypeptide(L)'
;RQSSVFAIPSRAALYADTSDFTTIEAWYAAHRRVSAVAMGTSDPPRGVSIQAFGIFAKIREIDQLLIARPELRGRVFESHPEVAFCQLNGGTAMALPKKIKGAVNPAGMEERKALLCRHGYEKGFLDQAPPRGAASDDFLDAAAMMLIAGRIASGEARPSPDPPLLDRFGIPVAIWA
;
A
#
# COMPACT_ATOMS: atom_id res chain seq x y z
N ARG A 1 4.69 5.95 17.33
CA ARG A 1 4.42 6.87 16.18
C ARG A 1 3.74 6.04 15.13
N GLN A 2 2.48 6.35 14.84
CA GLN A 2 1.80 5.79 13.69
C GLN A 2 2.57 6.18 12.42
N SER A 3 3.01 5.18 11.66
CA SER A 3 3.74 5.40 10.41
C SER A 3 2.85 6.16 9.42
N SER A 4 3.45 6.98 8.56
CA SER A 4 2.75 7.68 7.48
C SER A 4 2.07 6.73 6.48
N VAL A 5 2.46 5.45 6.49
CA VAL A 5 1.89 4.35 5.71
C VAL A 5 0.39 4.17 5.95
N PHE A 6 -0.08 4.47 7.18
CA PHE A 6 -1.48 4.35 7.55
C PHE A 6 -2.24 5.69 7.50
N ALA A 7 -1.66 6.73 6.91
CA ALA A 7 -2.35 7.98 6.69
C ALA A 7 -3.26 7.86 5.45
N ILE A 8 -4.48 7.36 5.68
CA ILE A 8 -5.49 7.25 4.63
C ILE A 8 -5.99 8.67 4.33
N PRO A 9 -5.89 9.16 3.09
CA PRO A 9 -6.49 10.43 2.73
C PRO A 9 -8.01 10.34 2.83
N SER A 10 -8.65 11.38 3.32
CA SER A 10 -10.11 11.43 3.29
C SER A 10 -10.61 11.35 1.84
N ARG A 11 -11.79 10.78 1.61
CA ARG A 11 -12.39 10.75 0.27
C ARG A 11 -12.62 12.16 -0.27
N ALA A 12 -12.92 13.14 0.59
CA ALA A 12 -12.99 14.55 0.20
C ALA A 12 -11.67 15.05 -0.41
N ALA A 13 -10.54 14.72 0.22
CA ALA A 13 -9.22 15.05 -0.32
C ALA A 13 -8.92 14.29 -1.63
N LEU A 14 -9.26 13.01 -1.68
CA LEU A 14 -9.05 12.17 -2.86
C LEU A 14 -9.72 12.73 -4.13
N TYR A 15 -10.86 13.39 -3.98
CA TYR A 15 -11.64 13.98 -5.07
C TYR A 15 -11.59 15.51 -5.14
N ALA A 16 -10.80 16.17 -4.31
CA ALA A 16 -10.72 17.63 -4.26
C ALA A 16 -10.12 18.26 -5.53
N ASP A 17 -9.27 17.53 -6.24
CA ASP A 17 -8.70 17.96 -7.51
C ASP A 17 -8.45 16.74 -8.41
N THR A 18 -9.14 16.71 -9.54
CA THR A 18 -9.06 15.63 -10.54
C THR A 18 -8.54 16.14 -11.88
N SER A 19 -7.96 17.34 -11.90
CA SER A 19 -7.44 17.96 -13.12
C SER A 19 -6.27 17.16 -13.71
N ASP A 20 -6.13 17.24 -15.02
CA ASP A 20 -4.91 16.82 -15.70
C ASP A 20 -3.85 17.91 -15.54
N PHE A 21 -2.67 17.54 -15.09
CA PHE A 21 -1.59 18.46 -14.82
C PHE A 21 -0.60 18.47 -15.99
N THR A 22 -0.50 19.60 -16.66
CA THR A 22 0.41 19.80 -17.79
C THR A 22 1.76 20.39 -17.39
N THR A 23 1.84 20.96 -16.16
CA THR A 23 3.08 21.53 -15.62
C THR A 23 3.31 21.03 -14.19
N ILE A 24 4.57 21.06 -13.77
CA ILE A 24 4.96 20.65 -12.41
C ILE A 24 4.45 21.63 -11.36
N GLU A 25 4.36 22.91 -11.70
CA GLU A 25 3.81 23.97 -10.82
C GLU A 25 2.32 23.76 -10.56
N ALA A 26 1.55 23.43 -11.61
CA ALA A 26 0.12 23.08 -11.49
C ALA A 26 -0.07 21.85 -10.62
N TRP A 27 0.77 20.83 -10.78
CA TRP A 27 0.75 19.62 -9.96
C TRP A 27 1.02 19.92 -8.49
N TYR A 28 2.06 20.71 -8.15
CA TYR A 28 2.32 21.12 -6.77
C TYR A 28 1.23 22.03 -6.20
N ALA A 29 0.61 22.88 -7.02
CA ALA A 29 -0.51 23.71 -6.58
C ALA A 29 -1.73 22.84 -6.22
N ALA A 30 -2.04 21.83 -7.03
CA ALA A 30 -3.08 20.85 -6.74
C ALA A 30 -2.78 20.04 -5.47
N HIS A 31 -1.56 19.57 -5.30
CA HIS A 31 -1.15 18.89 -4.07
C HIS A 31 -1.39 19.75 -2.81
N ARG A 32 -1.06 21.05 -2.86
CA ARG A 32 -1.33 21.95 -1.72
C ARG A 32 -2.83 22.09 -1.43
N ARG A 33 -3.68 22.25 -2.47
CA ARG A 33 -5.14 22.30 -2.30
C ARG A 33 -5.69 21.02 -1.69
N VAL A 34 -5.32 19.90 -2.25
CA VAL A 34 -5.72 18.56 -1.76
C VAL A 34 -5.27 18.33 -0.32
N SER A 35 -4.05 18.72 0.01
CA SER A 35 -3.50 18.59 1.35
C SER A 35 -4.25 19.50 2.36
N ALA A 36 -4.67 20.70 1.96
CA ALA A 36 -5.50 21.57 2.79
C ALA A 36 -6.88 20.95 3.07
N VAL A 37 -7.52 20.34 2.05
CA VAL A 37 -8.78 19.59 2.21
C VAL A 37 -8.58 18.42 3.17
N ALA A 38 -7.51 17.66 3.02
CA ALA A 38 -7.19 16.54 3.90
C ALA A 38 -7.03 16.99 5.35
N MET A 39 -6.33 18.08 5.60
CA MET A 39 -6.19 18.68 6.95
C MET A 39 -7.53 19.03 7.59
N GLY A 40 -8.49 19.52 6.80
CA GLY A 40 -9.81 19.90 7.29
C GLY A 40 -10.82 18.73 7.41
N THR A 41 -10.52 17.57 6.85
CA THR A 41 -11.47 16.47 6.73
C THR A 41 -10.96 15.13 7.30
N SER A 42 -9.75 15.09 7.87
CA SER A 42 -9.19 13.92 8.52
C SER A 42 -9.17 14.09 10.04
N ASP A 43 -9.37 13.01 10.77
CA ASP A 43 -9.25 12.95 12.23
C ASP A 43 -8.24 11.85 12.62
N PRO A 44 -7.12 12.19 13.25
CA PRO A 44 -6.60 13.54 13.46
C PRO A 44 -6.23 14.26 12.14
N PRO A 45 -6.21 15.62 12.13
CA PRO A 45 -5.88 16.40 10.95
C PRO A 45 -4.52 15.99 10.35
N ARG A 46 -4.51 15.66 9.06
CA ARG A 46 -3.29 15.23 8.34
C ARG A 46 -3.31 15.70 6.90
N GLY A 47 -2.16 16.21 6.44
CA GLY A 47 -1.95 16.49 5.03
C GLY A 47 -1.66 15.22 4.22
N VAL A 48 -1.59 15.39 2.91
CA VAL A 48 -1.27 14.31 1.96
C VAL A 48 0.21 14.39 1.60
N SER A 49 0.92 13.25 1.64
CA SER A 49 2.29 13.21 1.13
C SER A 49 2.32 13.35 -0.39
N ILE A 50 3.44 13.84 -0.92
CA ILE A 50 3.66 13.98 -2.36
C ILE A 50 3.54 12.62 -3.07
N GLN A 51 4.06 11.56 -2.47
CA GLN A 51 3.98 10.21 -2.99
C GLN A 51 2.53 9.69 -3.05
N ALA A 52 1.75 9.92 -1.97
CA ALA A 52 0.35 9.53 -1.96
C ALA A 52 -0.45 10.30 -3.01
N PHE A 53 -0.22 11.61 -3.15
CA PHE A 53 -0.89 12.42 -4.18
C PHE A 53 -0.59 11.90 -5.60
N GLY A 54 0.65 11.47 -5.86
CA GLY A 54 1.07 10.91 -7.15
C GLY A 54 0.31 9.64 -7.57
N ILE A 55 -0.30 8.91 -6.62
CA ILE A 55 -1.09 7.70 -6.91
C ILE A 55 -2.60 7.90 -6.76
N PHE A 56 -3.08 9.11 -6.51
CA PHE A 56 -4.51 9.38 -6.30
C PHE A 56 -5.39 8.95 -7.47
N ALA A 57 -4.92 9.09 -8.71
CA ALA A 57 -5.66 8.61 -9.88
C ALA A 57 -5.97 7.10 -9.76
N LYS A 58 -4.96 6.30 -9.42
CA LYS A 58 -5.13 4.84 -9.22
C LYS A 58 -6.01 4.51 -8.03
N ILE A 59 -5.90 5.27 -6.94
CA ILE A 59 -6.77 5.08 -5.77
C ILE A 59 -8.23 5.38 -6.15
N ARG A 60 -8.49 6.45 -6.93
CA ARG A 60 -9.83 6.77 -7.41
C ARG A 60 -10.42 5.67 -8.30
N GLU A 61 -9.62 5.06 -9.17
CA GLU A 61 -10.08 3.93 -10.01
C GLU A 61 -10.59 2.77 -9.16
N ILE A 62 -9.83 2.38 -8.12
CA ILE A 62 -10.23 1.30 -7.22
C ILE A 62 -11.43 1.72 -6.36
N ASP A 63 -11.46 2.95 -5.84
CA ASP A 63 -12.58 3.47 -5.05
C ASP A 63 -13.88 3.45 -5.86
N GLN A 64 -13.84 3.94 -7.09
CA GLN A 64 -15.01 3.94 -8.01
C GLN A 64 -15.44 2.52 -8.36
N LEU A 65 -14.48 1.62 -8.59
CA LEU A 65 -14.78 0.21 -8.87
C LEU A 65 -15.50 -0.44 -7.68
N LEU A 66 -15.01 -0.25 -6.45
CA LEU A 66 -15.62 -0.86 -5.25
C LEU A 66 -16.95 -0.22 -4.88
N ILE A 67 -17.19 1.04 -5.24
CA ILE A 67 -18.52 1.68 -5.12
C ILE A 67 -19.48 1.08 -6.13
N ALA A 68 -19.07 0.98 -7.39
CA ALA A 68 -19.92 0.49 -8.50
C ALA A 68 -20.17 -1.04 -8.44
N ARG A 69 -19.24 -1.80 -7.85
CA ARG A 69 -19.26 -3.27 -7.82
C ARG A 69 -19.14 -3.79 -6.37
N PRO A 70 -20.24 -3.70 -5.57
CA PRO A 70 -20.23 -4.12 -4.15
C PRO A 70 -19.80 -5.58 -3.93
N GLU A 71 -20.04 -6.46 -4.91
CA GLU A 71 -19.65 -7.88 -4.85
C GLU A 71 -18.13 -8.08 -4.83
N LEU A 72 -17.33 -7.08 -5.21
CA LEU A 72 -15.87 -7.14 -5.15
C LEU A 72 -15.32 -6.84 -3.77
N ARG A 73 -16.10 -6.22 -2.86
CA ARG A 73 -15.63 -5.81 -1.53
C ARG A 73 -15.17 -6.97 -0.65
N GLY A 74 -15.68 -8.18 -0.89
CA GLY A 74 -15.23 -9.41 -0.25
C GLY A 74 -14.08 -10.12 -0.97
N ARG A 75 -13.52 -9.53 -2.04
CA ARG A 75 -12.48 -10.13 -2.87
C ARG A 75 -11.28 -9.21 -3.13
N VAL A 76 -11.43 -7.94 -2.86
CA VAL A 76 -10.36 -6.92 -3.00
C VAL A 76 -9.99 -6.44 -1.60
N PHE A 77 -8.76 -6.67 -1.22
CA PHE A 77 -8.24 -6.38 0.10
C PHE A 77 -7.04 -5.44 -0.01
N GLU A 78 -6.97 -4.46 0.89
CA GLU A 78 -5.79 -3.62 1.00
C GLU A 78 -4.74 -4.33 1.84
N SER A 79 -3.51 -4.35 1.37
CA SER A 79 -2.37 -4.84 2.10
C SER A 79 -1.16 -3.93 1.89
N HIS A 80 -0.15 -4.06 2.76
CA HIS A 80 1.06 -3.25 2.69
C HIS A 80 2.31 -4.15 2.80
N PRO A 81 3.28 -4.06 1.86
CA PRO A 81 4.42 -4.97 1.83
C PRO A 81 5.21 -5.05 3.14
N GLU A 82 5.51 -3.93 3.80
CA GLU A 82 6.27 -3.96 5.06
C GLU A 82 5.45 -4.58 6.22
N VAL A 83 4.11 -4.45 6.20
CA VAL A 83 3.24 -5.14 7.16
C VAL A 83 3.23 -6.63 6.87
N ALA A 84 3.15 -7.01 5.60
CA ALA A 84 3.23 -8.40 5.18
C ALA A 84 4.55 -9.05 5.59
N PHE A 85 5.68 -8.42 5.30
CA PHE A 85 7.00 -8.91 5.72
C PHE A 85 7.09 -9.04 7.25
N CYS A 86 6.56 -8.08 8.00
CA CYS A 86 6.50 -8.14 9.46
C CYS A 86 5.71 -9.37 9.92
N GLN A 87 4.51 -9.58 9.38
CA GLN A 87 3.67 -10.74 9.75
C GLN A 87 4.29 -12.07 9.33
N LEU A 88 4.83 -12.17 8.13
CA LEU A 88 5.54 -13.36 7.65
C LEU A 88 6.78 -13.65 8.50
N ASN A 89 7.38 -12.65 9.12
CA ASN A 89 8.52 -12.76 10.03
C ASN A 89 8.10 -12.91 11.52
N GLY A 90 6.92 -13.48 11.77
CA GLY A 90 6.43 -13.74 13.11
C GLY A 90 6.11 -12.50 13.95
N GLY A 91 5.65 -11.43 13.31
CA GLY A 91 5.32 -10.16 13.97
C GLY A 91 6.54 -9.25 14.21
N THR A 92 7.71 -9.65 13.75
CA THR A 92 8.95 -8.87 13.91
C THR A 92 9.30 -8.12 12.63
N ALA A 93 9.53 -6.82 12.72
CA ALA A 93 9.94 -6.02 11.57
C ALA A 93 11.26 -6.55 10.97
N MET A 94 11.42 -6.36 9.65
CA MET A 94 12.69 -6.67 8.99
C MET A 94 13.82 -5.81 9.61
N ALA A 95 14.98 -6.43 9.84
CA ALA A 95 16.11 -5.76 10.48
C ALA A 95 16.75 -4.71 9.57
N LEU A 96 16.74 -4.96 8.26
CA LEU A 96 17.37 -4.10 7.27
C LEU A 96 16.31 -3.40 6.38
N PRO A 97 16.47 -2.09 6.13
CA PRO A 97 15.60 -1.39 5.20
C PRO A 97 15.83 -1.89 3.77
N LYS A 98 14.78 -1.97 2.95
CA LYS A 98 14.91 -2.33 1.54
C LYS A 98 15.58 -1.23 0.69
N LYS A 99 15.54 0.01 1.16
CA LYS A 99 16.17 1.17 0.50
C LYS A 99 16.93 2.03 1.50
N ILE A 100 18.08 2.55 1.09
CA ILE A 100 18.88 3.55 1.83
C ILE A 100 19.05 4.75 0.92
N LYS A 101 18.61 5.93 1.35
CA LYS A 101 18.66 7.19 0.57
C LYS A 101 18.06 7.04 -0.85
N GLY A 102 16.97 6.27 -0.98
CA GLY A 102 16.30 6.02 -2.25
C GLY A 102 16.90 4.91 -3.13
N ALA A 103 18.11 4.45 -2.85
CA ALA A 103 18.73 3.33 -3.55
C ALA A 103 18.39 1.99 -2.90
N VAL A 104 18.27 0.94 -3.71
CA VAL A 104 18.06 -0.42 -3.22
C VAL A 104 19.20 -0.84 -2.29
N ASN A 105 18.86 -1.40 -1.14
CA ASN A 105 19.82 -1.98 -0.20
C ASN A 105 19.95 -3.49 -0.47
N PRO A 106 21.06 -3.97 -1.05
CA PRO A 106 21.20 -5.39 -1.38
C PRO A 106 21.03 -6.31 -0.17
N ALA A 107 21.58 -5.94 0.99
CA ALA A 107 21.44 -6.74 2.21
C ALA A 107 19.99 -6.83 2.69
N GLY A 108 19.23 -5.73 2.63
CA GLY A 108 17.81 -5.73 2.98
C GLY A 108 16.94 -6.51 1.97
N MET A 109 17.37 -6.59 0.71
CA MET A 109 16.71 -7.43 -0.30
C MET A 109 16.99 -8.92 -0.06
N GLU A 110 18.22 -9.29 0.27
CA GLU A 110 18.58 -10.69 0.58
C GLU A 110 17.86 -11.16 1.86
N GLU A 111 17.71 -10.31 2.86
CA GLU A 111 16.93 -10.62 4.06
C GLU A 111 15.47 -10.96 3.70
N ARG A 112 14.84 -10.17 2.82
CA ARG A 112 13.46 -10.41 2.34
C ARG A 112 13.37 -11.67 1.50
N LYS A 113 14.31 -11.93 0.59
CA LYS A 113 14.38 -13.19 -0.17
C LYS A 113 14.48 -14.40 0.75
N ALA A 114 15.38 -14.35 1.74
CA ALA A 114 15.54 -15.42 2.72
C ALA A 114 14.24 -15.70 3.49
N LEU A 115 13.48 -14.65 3.85
CA LEU A 115 12.17 -14.81 4.47
C LEU A 115 11.17 -15.48 3.50
N LEU A 116 11.06 -15.00 2.27
CA LEU A 116 10.16 -15.57 1.27
C LEU A 116 10.49 -17.04 0.97
N CYS A 117 11.79 -17.42 0.93
CA CYS A 117 12.20 -18.82 0.80
C CYS A 117 11.72 -19.68 1.97
N ARG A 118 11.72 -19.17 3.22
CA ARG A 118 11.13 -19.89 4.36
C ARG A 118 9.62 -20.13 4.20
N HIS A 119 8.95 -19.32 3.40
CA HIS A 119 7.53 -19.46 3.07
C HIS A 119 7.25 -20.17 1.74
N GLY A 120 8.24 -20.90 1.20
CA GLY A 120 8.05 -21.82 0.08
C GLY A 120 8.44 -21.28 -1.29
N TYR A 121 8.96 -20.06 -1.39
CA TYR A 121 9.51 -19.60 -2.66
C TYR A 121 10.87 -20.24 -2.95
N GLU A 122 11.09 -20.62 -4.19
CA GLU A 122 12.40 -21.03 -4.66
C GLU A 122 13.32 -19.81 -4.85
N LYS A 123 14.57 -19.92 -4.37
CA LYS A 123 15.54 -18.83 -4.50
C LYS A 123 15.76 -18.42 -5.95
N GLY A 124 15.85 -19.42 -6.86
CA GLY A 124 16.02 -19.17 -8.29
C GLY A 124 14.90 -18.34 -8.93
N PHE A 125 13.66 -18.46 -8.42
CA PHE A 125 12.56 -17.61 -8.83
C PHE A 125 12.74 -16.17 -8.35
N LEU A 126 13.12 -15.98 -7.09
CA LEU A 126 13.30 -14.65 -6.48
C LEU A 126 14.56 -13.90 -7.00
N ASP A 127 15.50 -14.61 -7.60
CA ASP A 127 16.71 -14.06 -8.21
C ASP A 127 16.51 -13.65 -9.68
N GLN A 128 15.34 -13.90 -10.25
CA GLN A 128 15.04 -13.47 -11.62
C GLN A 128 14.98 -11.95 -11.72
N ALA A 129 15.27 -11.45 -12.91
CA ALA A 129 15.05 -10.05 -13.22
C ALA A 129 13.55 -9.73 -13.13
N PRO A 130 13.19 -8.60 -12.53
CA PRO A 130 11.78 -8.20 -12.47
C PRO A 130 11.23 -7.98 -13.88
N PRO A 131 9.91 -8.08 -14.07
CA PRO A 131 9.27 -7.74 -15.33
C PRO A 131 9.62 -6.32 -15.77
N ARG A 132 9.63 -6.08 -17.11
CA ARG A 132 9.91 -4.75 -17.66
C ARG A 132 8.99 -3.70 -17.04
N GLY A 133 9.58 -2.64 -16.48
CA GLY A 133 8.86 -1.54 -15.85
C GLY A 133 8.65 -1.69 -14.35
N ALA A 134 9.02 -2.83 -13.75
CA ALA A 134 9.01 -3.03 -12.31
C ALA A 134 10.44 -2.92 -11.73
N ALA A 135 10.55 -2.42 -10.50
CA ALA A 135 11.80 -2.43 -9.76
C ALA A 135 11.99 -3.79 -9.04
N SER A 136 13.22 -4.10 -8.65
CA SER A 136 13.53 -5.36 -7.94
C SER A 136 12.83 -5.46 -6.59
N ASP A 137 12.65 -4.34 -5.89
CA ASP A 137 11.89 -4.31 -4.64
C ASP A 137 10.39 -4.53 -4.87
N ASP A 138 9.82 -4.02 -5.96
CA ASP A 138 8.41 -4.25 -6.32
C ASP A 138 8.13 -5.75 -6.58
N PHE A 139 9.11 -6.46 -7.14
CA PHE A 139 9.00 -7.89 -7.39
C PHE A 139 8.90 -8.70 -6.08
N LEU A 140 9.74 -8.38 -5.08
CA LEU A 140 9.66 -9.03 -3.78
C LEU A 140 8.40 -8.60 -2.99
N ASP A 141 7.98 -7.35 -3.12
CA ASP A 141 6.73 -6.87 -2.55
C ASP A 141 5.53 -7.66 -3.12
N ALA A 142 5.49 -7.88 -4.44
CA ALA A 142 4.45 -8.68 -5.08
C ALA A 142 4.46 -10.15 -4.59
N ALA A 143 5.65 -10.75 -4.41
CA ALA A 143 5.77 -12.09 -3.85
C ALA A 143 5.21 -12.18 -2.41
N ALA A 144 5.49 -11.18 -1.57
CA ALA A 144 4.92 -11.10 -0.23
C ALA A 144 3.39 -10.95 -0.28
N MET A 145 2.86 -10.09 -1.17
CA MET A 145 1.41 -9.90 -1.35
C MET A 145 0.71 -11.18 -1.78
N MET A 146 1.34 -12.01 -2.61
CA MET A 146 0.80 -13.31 -3.01
C MET A 146 0.63 -14.26 -1.80
N LEU A 147 1.60 -14.29 -0.88
CA LEU A 147 1.47 -15.07 0.36
C LEU A 147 0.33 -14.55 1.25
N ILE A 148 0.20 -13.24 1.37
CA ILE A 148 -0.92 -12.66 2.12
C ILE A 148 -2.26 -12.98 1.46
N ALA A 149 -2.35 -12.91 0.14
CA ALA A 149 -3.57 -13.32 -0.58
C ALA A 149 -3.94 -14.79 -0.30
N GLY A 150 -2.95 -15.69 -0.26
CA GLY A 150 -3.15 -17.08 0.16
C GLY A 150 -3.68 -17.18 1.59
N ARG A 151 -3.10 -16.44 2.54
CA ARG A 151 -3.57 -16.40 3.94
C ARG A 151 -4.97 -15.81 4.10
N ILE A 152 -5.34 -14.83 3.27
CA ILE A 152 -6.73 -14.31 3.23
C ILE A 152 -7.66 -15.43 2.76
N ALA A 153 -7.31 -16.14 1.70
CA ALA A 153 -8.11 -17.22 1.15
C ALA A 153 -8.28 -18.41 2.13
N SER A 154 -7.29 -18.70 2.97
CA SER A 154 -7.35 -19.72 4.02
C SER A 154 -7.93 -19.22 5.35
N GLY A 155 -8.26 -17.94 5.47
CA GLY A 155 -8.79 -17.34 6.72
C GLY A 155 -7.74 -17.10 7.81
N GLU A 156 -6.47 -17.14 7.46
CA GLU A 156 -5.35 -16.94 8.40
C GLU A 156 -4.92 -15.48 8.53
N ALA A 157 -5.15 -14.66 7.49
CA ALA A 157 -4.83 -13.24 7.53
C ALA A 157 -5.76 -12.49 8.50
N ARG A 158 -5.22 -11.45 9.12
CA ARG A 158 -5.96 -10.58 10.04
C ARG A 158 -5.98 -9.15 9.53
N PRO A 159 -7.12 -8.46 9.66
CA PRO A 159 -7.20 -7.04 9.33
C PRO A 159 -6.60 -6.19 10.46
N SER A 160 -6.10 -5.01 10.12
CA SER A 160 -5.75 -3.97 11.09
C SER A 160 -6.39 -2.65 10.65
N PRO A 161 -7.37 -2.13 11.41
CA PRO A 161 -7.92 -2.63 12.68
C PRO A 161 -8.73 -3.94 12.52
N ASP A 162 -8.89 -4.67 13.63
CA ASP A 162 -9.75 -5.83 13.74
C ASP A 162 -10.85 -5.55 14.79
N PRO A 163 -12.14 -5.52 14.43
CA PRO A 163 -12.66 -5.68 13.07
C PRO A 163 -12.34 -4.51 12.16
N PRO A 164 -12.42 -4.71 10.82
CA PRO A 164 -12.27 -3.63 9.84
C PRO A 164 -13.29 -2.51 10.08
N LEU A 165 -12.86 -1.27 9.96
CA LEU A 165 -13.78 -0.15 9.89
C LEU A 165 -14.52 -0.20 8.55
N LEU A 166 -15.73 0.36 8.51
CA LEU A 166 -16.48 0.52 7.27
C LEU A 166 -16.60 2.01 6.95
N ASP A 167 -16.38 2.34 5.70
CA ASP A 167 -16.69 3.68 5.23
C ASP A 167 -18.20 3.85 4.96
N ARG A 168 -18.61 5.07 4.56
CA ARG A 168 -20.03 5.39 4.28
C ARG A 168 -20.67 4.56 3.15
N PHE A 169 -19.87 3.89 2.32
CA PHE A 169 -20.34 3.00 1.26
C PHE A 169 -20.27 1.52 1.65
N GLY A 170 -19.85 1.21 2.88
CA GLY A 170 -19.65 -0.15 3.36
C GLY A 170 -18.38 -0.80 2.78
N ILE A 171 -17.40 -0.02 2.35
CA ILE A 171 -16.10 -0.52 1.92
C ILE A 171 -15.25 -0.74 3.17
N PRO A 172 -14.66 -1.94 3.37
CA PRO A 172 -13.78 -2.20 4.49
C PRO A 172 -12.51 -1.34 4.43
N VAL A 173 -12.15 -0.72 5.55
CA VAL A 173 -10.94 0.09 5.72
C VAL A 173 -10.05 -0.62 6.73
N ALA A 174 -9.10 -1.40 6.22
CA ALA A 174 -8.12 -2.13 7.00
C ALA A 174 -6.95 -2.58 6.13
N ILE A 175 -5.78 -2.74 6.73
CA ILE A 175 -4.63 -3.42 6.11
C ILE A 175 -4.67 -4.89 6.51
N TRP A 176 -4.66 -5.79 5.54
CA TRP A 176 -4.66 -7.23 5.74
C TRP A 176 -3.25 -7.82 5.64
N ALA A 177 -2.91 -8.68 6.61
CA ALA A 177 -1.63 -9.40 6.62
C ALA A 177 -1.69 -10.74 7.40
#